data_0dc8099c0f30bd7f1c04a3ea7494415f
#
_entry.id   0dc8099c0f30bd7f1c04a3ea7494415f
#
_cell.length_a   1.000
_cell.length_b   1.000
_cell.length_c   1.000
_cell.angle_alpha   90.00
_cell.angle_beta   90.00
_cell.angle_gamma   90.00
#
_symmetry.space_group_name_H-M   'P 1'
#
loop_
_entity.id
_entity.type
_entity.pdbx_description
1 polymer ?
#
loop_
_entity_poly.entity_id
_entity_poly.type
_entity_poly.pdbx_seq_one_letter_code
_entity_poly.pdbx_strand_id
1 'polypeptide(L)'
;MTKVKYNPSWSLNAFLLLEAQGSIDKPPDFPEYDSTKDWCGPEDNERLASMIPDAIMGVPVSIAGYRHDLGYATPRAMRPKWARAQYVWRLLCDQRFRKDLMTLLDRVKLSKDDMKMAKRFAKLYYWSVRVGGSKHCVK
;
A
#
# COMPACT_ATOMS: atom_id res chain seq x y z
N MET A 1 -11.85 21.63 -8.73
CA MET A 1 -12.18 20.63 -7.70
C MET A 1 -11.07 20.58 -6.67
N THR A 2 -11.42 20.70 -5.39
CA THR A 2 -10.45 20.66 -4.30
C THR A 2 -10.00 19.22 -4.07
N LYS A 3 -8.69 18.97 -4.11
CA LYS A 3 -8.14 17.67 -3.79
C LYS A 3 -8.05 17.49 -2.27
N VAL A 4 -8.14 16.25 -1.82
CA VAL A 4 -8.07 15.90 -0.40
C VAL A 4 -6.71 15.26 -0.07
N LYS A 5 -6.22 15.52 1.13
CA LYS A 5 -4.98 14.91 1.60
C LYS A 5 -5.16 13.41 1.75
N TYR A 6 -4.16 12.65 1.29
CA TYR A 6 -4.19 11.20 1.46
C TYR A 6 -4.28 10.83 2.94
N ASN A 7 -5.11 9.83 3.23
CA ASN A 7 -5.30 9.31 4.58
C ASN A 7 -5.29 7.78 4.56
N PRO A 8 -4.34 7.14 5.22
CA PRO A 8 -4.28 5.67 5.25
C PRO A 8 -5.44 5.03 6.01
N SER A 9 -6.24 5.79 6.75
CA SER A 9 -7.41 5.25 7.44
C SER A 9 -8.61 5.02 6.51
N TRP A 10 -8.60 5.58 5.30
CA TRP A 10 -9.69 5.31 4.35
C TRP A 10 -9.78 3.82 4.03
N SER A 11 -11.02 3.30 3.88
CA SER A 11 -11.20 1.96 3.35
C SER A 11 -10.62 1.85 1.94
N LEU A 12 -10.34 0.62 1.50
CA LEU A 12 -9.86 0.41 0.14
C LEU A 12 -10.85 0.95 -0.89
N ASN A 13 -12.15 0.75 -0.67
CA ASN A 13 -13.19 1.26 -1.59
C ASN A 13 -13.19 2.78 -1.66
N ALA A 14 -13.07 3.46 -0.53
CA ALA A 14 -13.00 4.92 -0.50
C ALA A 14 -11.75 5.42 -1.23
N PHE A 15 -10.62 4.78 -1.02
CA PHE A 15 -9.38 5.12 -1.74
C PHE A 15 -9.54 4.94 -3.26
N LEU A 16 -10.08 3.80 -3.69
CA LEU A 16 -10.28 3.52 -5.11
C LEU A 16 -11.21 4.53 -5.76
N LEU A 17 -12.28 4.93 -5.08
CA LEU A 17 -13.20 5.94 -5.59
C LEU A 17 -12.51 7.30 -5.77
N LEU A 18 -11.79 7.76 -4.76
CA LEU A 18 -11.06 9.03 -4.82
C LEU A 18 -9.94 9.00 -5.85
N GLU A 19 -9.24 7.88 -5.97
CA GLU A 19 -8.20 7.69 -6.99
C GLU A 19 -8.80 7.77 -8.40
N ALA A 20 -9.93 7.09 -8.63
CA ALA A 20 -10.61 7.12 -9.93
C ALA A 20 -11.09 8.52 -10.30
N GLN A 21 -11.47 9.33 -9.31
CA GLN A 21 -11.91 10.72 -9.51
C GLN A 21 -10.74 11.70 -9.67
N GLY A 22 -9.50 11.27 -9.44
CA GLY A 22 -8.36 12.17 -9.40
C GLY A 22 -8.42 13.18 -8.26
N SER A 23 -9.09 12.82 -7.15
CA SER A 23 -9.38 13.73 -6.04
C SER A 23 -8.34 13.70 -4.92
N ILE A 24 -7.30 12.87 -5.04
CA ILE A 24 -6.27 12.76 -4.00
C ILE A 24 -5.13 13.72 -4.31
N ASP A 25 -4.75 14.51 -3.30
CA ASP A 25 -3.59 15.38 -3.39
C ASP A 25 -2.33 14.53 -3.20
N LYS A 26 -1.59 14.31 -4.29
CA LYS A 26 -0.39 13.47 -4.30
C LYS A 26 0.86 14.33 -4.33
N PRO A 27 2.00 13.81 -3.84
CA PRO A 27 3.28 14.49 -4.01
C PRO A 27 3.56 14.79 -5.50
N PRO A 28 4.26 15.90 -5.81
CA PRO A 28 4.68 16.16 -7.20
C PRO A 28 5.45 14.96 -7.76
N ASP A 29 5.19 14.65 -9.02
CA ASP A 29 5.85 13.57 -9.76
C ASP A 29 5.50 12.15 -9.27
N PHE A 30 4.57 11.99 -8.33
CA PHE A 30 4.09 10.67 -7.98
C PHE A 30 3.23 10.13 -9.13
N PRO A 31 3.58 8.95 -9.69
CA PRO A 31 2.91 8.44 -10.89
C PRO A 31 1.47 8.02 -10.62
N GLU A 32 0.64 8.06 -11.67
CA GLU A 32 -0.69 7.47 -11.63
C GLU A 32 -0.59 5.96 -11.50
N TYR A 33 -1.64 5.34 -10.94
CA TYR A 33 -1.68 3.90 -10.80
C TYR A 33 -1.64 3.20 -12.17
N ASP A 34 -0.74 2.25 -12.30
CA ASP A 34 -0.57 1.43 -13.48
C ASP A 34 -0.43 -0.03 -13.02
N SER A 35 -1.43 -0.85 -13.33
CA SER A 35 -1.47 -2.25 -12.92
C SER A 35 -0.38 -3.11 -13.55
N THR A 36 0.32 -2.60 -14.57
CA THR A 36 1.42 -3.31 -15.23
C THR A 36 2.76 -3.12 -14.53
N LYS A 37 2.85 -2.20 -13.58
CA LYS A 37 4.07 -1.92 -12.83
C LYS A 37 4.09 -2.71 -11.52
N ASP A 38 5.29 -2.98 -11.03
CA ASP A 38 5.52 -3.58 -9.71
C ASP A 38 5.42 -2.50 -8.64
N TRP A 39 4.40 -2.62 -7.79
CA TRP A 39 4.16 -1.67 -6.70
C TRP A 39 4.42 -2.27 -5.32
N CYS A 40 4.69 -3.57 -5.24
CA CYS A 40 4.77 -4.27 -3.97
C CYS A 40 6.18 -4.42 -3.41
N GLY A 41 7.18 -3.85 -4.07
CA GLY A 41 8.56 -3.91 -3.60
C GLY A 41 9.28 -2.58 -3.77
N PRO A 42 10.28 -2.26 -2.93
CA PRO A 42 11.09 -1.05 -3.12
C PRO A 42 11.93 -1.17 -4.39
N GLU A 43 11.82 -0.15 -5.27
CA GLU A 43 12.49 -0.15 -6.58
C GLU A 43 14.01 -0.23 -6.49
N ASP A 44 14.59 0.33 -5.45
CA ASP A 44 16.03 0.40 -5.25
C ASP A 44 16.58 -0.76 -4.41
N ASN A 45 15.74 -1.75 -4.11
CA ASN A 45 16.16 -2.95 -3.41
C ASN A 45 15.62 -4.18 -4.13
N GLU A 46 16.31 -4.62 -5.16
CA GLU A 46 15.92 -5.75 -6.00
C GLU A 46 15.63 -7.02 -5.21
N ARG A 47 16.35 -7.23 -4.10
CA ARG A 47 16.17 -8.41 -3.26
C ARG A 47 14.79 -8.43 -2.61
N LEU A 48 14.33 -7.29 -2.06
CA LEU A 48 13.00 -7.19 -1.47
C LEU A 48 11.91 -7.15 -2.55
N ALA A 49 12.15 -6.43 -3.65
CA ALA A 49 11.22 -6.38 -4.77
C ALA A 49 10.93 -7.76 -5.33
N SER A 50 11.94 -8.64 -5.40
CA SER A 50 11.77 -10.01 -5.87
C SER A 50 11.00 -10.90 -4.89
N MET A 51 10.93 -10.51 -3.61
CA MET A 51 10.24 -11.27 -2.55
C MET A 51 8.77 -10.91 -2.40
N ILE A 52 8.33 -9.77 -2.95
CA ILE A 52 6.96 -9.27 -2.82
C ILE A 52 6.35 -9.14 -4.23
N PRO A 53 5.78 -10.21 -4.75
CA PRO A 53 5.15 -10.16 -6.08
C PRO A 53 3.85 -9.35 -6.04
N ASP A 54 3.40 -8.90 -7.23
CA ASP A 54 2.14 -8.16 -7.39
C ASP A 54 0.89 -9.02 -7.28
N ALA A 55 1.05 -10.34 -7.07
CA ALA A 55 -0.07 -11.26 -6.92
C ALA A 55 0.20 -12.24 -5.80
N ILE A 56 -0.84 -12.62 -5.08
CA ILE A 56 -0.81 -13.67 -4.05
C ILE A 56 -1.78 -14.76 -4.49
N MET A 57 -1.29 -15.97 -4.71
CA MET A 57 -2.12 -17.10 -5.15
C MET A 57 -2.96 -16.76 -6.39
N GLY A 58 -2.38 -15.98 -7.31
CA GLY A 58 -3.06 -15.50 -8.51
C GLY A 58 -3.99 -14.29 -8.31
N VAL A 59 -4.16 -13.82 -7.08
CA VAL A 59 -4.99 -12.65 -6.79
C VAL A 59 -4.14 -11.38 -6.94
N PRO A 60 -4.49 -10.45 -7.85
CA PRO A 60 -3.75 -9.22 -8.00
C PRO A 60 -3.81 -8.35 -6.75
N VAL A 61 -2.66 -7.90 -6.27
CA VAL A 61 -2.56 -7.04 -5.07
C VAL A 61 -1.75 -5.77 -5.32
N SER A 62 -1.46 -5.46 -6.58
CA SER A 62 -0.64 -4.28 -6.94
C SER A 62 -1.21 -2.97 -6.43
N ILE A 63 -2.53 -2.82 -6.36
CA ILE A 63 -3.15 -1.60 -5.84
C ILE A 63 -2.81 -1.36 -4.36
N ALA A 64 -2.68 -2.43 -3.58
CA ALA A 64 -2.24 -2.31 -2.19
C ALA A 64 -0.81 -1.79 -2.11
N GLY A 65 0.08 -2.28 -2.98
CA GLY A 65 1.44 -1.78 -3.09
C GLY A 65 1.50 -0.32 -3.52
N TYR A 66 0.73 0.04 -4.54
CA TYR A 66 0.63 1.43 -5.00
C TYR A 66 0.22 2.38 -3.88
N ARG A 67 -0.84 2.02 -3.16
CA ARG A 67 -1.34 2.83 -2.05
C ARG A 67 -0.30 2.96 -0.94
N HIS A 68 0.41 1.88 -0.65
CA HIS A 68 1.49 1.88 0.34
C HIS A 68 2.62 2.83 -0.08
N ASP A 69 3.01 2.78 -1.35
CA ASP A 69 4.04 3.67 -1.90
C ASP A 69 3.60 5.13 -1.86
N LEU A 70 2.33 5.40 -2.15
CA LEU A 70 1.77 6.75 -2.03
C LEU A 70 1.90 7.28 -0.60
N GLY A 71 1.54 6.45 0.39
CA GLY A 71 1.70 6.81 1.79
C GLY A 71 3.15 7.12 2.14
N TYR A 72 4.06 6.25 1.72
CA TYR A 72 5.50 6.43 1.97
C TYR A 72 6.08 7.66 1.28
N ALA A 73 5.56 8.03 0.12
CA ALA A 73 6.00 9.22 -0.62
C ALA A 73 5.39 10.52 -0.09
N THR A 74 4.38 10.44 0.77
CA THR A 74 3.67 11.62 1.28
C THR A 74 4.51 12.32 2.36
N PRO A 75 5.00 13.55 2.08
CA PRO A 75 5.82 14.27 3.07
C PRO A 75 4.98 14.75 4.24
N ARG A 76 5.65 15.04 5.34
CA ARG A 76 5.02 15.45 6.60
C ARG A 76 3.99 16.57 6.42
N ALA A 77 4.31 17.59 5.63
CA ALA A 77 3.43 18.75 5.41
C ALA A 77 2.11 18.38 4.74
N MET A 78 2.06 17.29 3.99
CA MET A 78 0.87 16.82 3.29
C MET A 78 0.07 15.80 4.10
N ARG A 79 0.55 15.40 5.28
CA ARG A 79 -0.16 14.45 6.14
C ARG A 79 -1.18 15.17 7.02
N PRO A 80 -2.25 14.47 7.45
CA PRO A 80 -3.13 15.00 8.49
C PRO A 80 -2.33 15.34 9.75
N LYS A 81 -2.73 16.39 10.46
CA LYS A 81 -1.99 16.86 11.66
C LYS A 81 -1.80 15.76 12.71
N TRP A 82 -2.80 14.91 12.91
CA TRP A 82 -2.76 13.86 13.92
C TRP A 82 -1.81 12.71 13.58
N ALA A 83 -1.32 12.67 12.36
CA ALA A 83 -0.47 11.57 11.88
C ALA A 83 0.86 12.07 11.30
N ARG A 84 1.33 13.26 11.70
CA ARG A 84 2.57 13.83 11.14
C ARG A 84 3.84 13.16 11.64
N ALA A 85 3.82 12.57 12.85
CA ALA A 85 4.98 11.88 13.38
C ALA A 85 5.36 10.70 12.47
N GLN A 86 6.64 10.61 12.12
CA GLN A 86 7.15 9.64 11.14
C GLN A 86 6.76 8.20 11.46
N TYR A 87 6.98 7.79 12.72
CA TYR A 87 6.71 6.39 13.09
C TYR A 87 5.21 6.08 13.10
N VAL A 88 4.37 7.06 13.46
CA VAL A 88 2.91 6.90 13.44
C VAL A 88 2.42 6.76 12.01
N TRP A 89 2.85 7.66 11.14
CA TRP A 89 2.47 7.64 9.73
C TRP A 89 2.88 6.34 9.05
N ARG A 90 4.13 5.93 9.24
CA ARG A 90 4.65 4.70 8.65
C ARG A 90 3.89 3.48 9.17
N LEU A 91 3.59 3.42 10.47
CA LEU A 91 2.82 2.32 11.04
C LEU A 91 1.41 2.25 10.43
N LEU A 92 0.74 3.39 10.28
CA LEU A 92 -0.59 3.44 9.68
C LEU A 92 -0.56 2.99 8.21
N CYS A 93 0.44 3.43 7.45
CA CYS A 93 0.61 3.00 6.06
C CYS A 93 0.84 1.48 5.97
N ASP A 94 1.68 0.93 6.83
CA ASP A 94 1.99 -0.50 6.84
C ASP A 94 0.78 -1.33 7.26
N GLN A 95 0.05 -0.89 8.29
CA GLN A 95 -1.18 -1.56 8.73
C GLN A 95 -2.26 -1.52 7.64
N ARG A 96 -2.37 -0.39 6.93
CA ARG A 96 -3.30 -0.28 5.81
C ARG A 96 -2.91 -1.22 4.68
N PHE A 97 -1.63 -1.34 4.39
CA PHE A 97 -1.13 -2.30 3.40
C PHE A 97 -1.63 -3.72 3.71
N ARG A 98 -1.45 -4.15 4.95
CA ARG A 98 -1.92 -5.46 5.39
C ARG A 98 -3.44 -5.61 5.24
N LYS A 99 -4.20 -4.59 5.67
CA LYS A 99 -5.66 -4.60 5.55
C LYS A 99 -6.12 -4.66 4.10
N ASP A 100 -5.47 -3.91 3.21
CA ASP A 100 -5.81 -3.92 1.79
C ASP A 100 -5.52 -5.29 1.17
N LEU A 101 -4.38 -5.91 1.50
CA LEU A 101 -4.07 -7.26 1.05
C LEU A 101 -5.17 -8.24 1.49
N MET A 102 -5.57 -8.19 2.75
CA MET A 102 -6.61 -9.07 3.28
C MET A 102 -7.96 -8.82 2.61
N THR A 103 -8.32 -7.56 2.38
CA THR A 103 -9.57 -7.20 1.69
C THR A 103 -9.58 -7.76 0.27
N LEU A 104 -8.48 -7.61 -0.46
CA LEU A 104 -8.38 -8.13 -1.83
C LEU A 104 -8.48 -9.65 -1.87
N LEU A 105 -7.83 -10.33 -0.94
CA LEU A 105 -7.89 -11.79 -0.84
C LEU A 105 -9.30 -12.28 -0.49
N ASP A 106 -9.99 -11.59 0.42
CA ASP A 106 -11.34 -11.98 0.86
C ASP A 106 -12.40 -11.80 -0.26
N ARG A 107 -12.13 -10.97 -1.26
CA ARG A 107 -13.04 -10.76 -2.41
C ARG A 107 -13.02 -11.91 -3.40
N VAL A 108 -12.01 -12.77 -3.33
CA VAL A 108 -11.84 -13.89 -4.26
C VAL A 108 -12.14 -15.17 -3.51
N LYS A 109 -12.90 -16.07 -4.16
CA LYS A 109 -13.23 -17.36 -3.55
C LYS A 109 -12.08 -18.34 -3.73
N LEU A 110 -11.11 -18.27 -2.87
CA LEU A 110 -10.03 -19.24 -2.78
C LEU A 110 -10.50 -20.47 -1.97
N SER A 111 -9.91 -21.62 -2.23
CA SER A 111 -10.11 -22.79 -1.38
C SER A 111 -9.65 -22.48 0.04
N LYS A 112 -10.11 -23.25 1.01
CA LYS A 112 -9.72 -23.06 2.42
C LYS A 112 -8.20 -23.12 2.60
N ASP A 113 -7.55 -24.08 1.95
CA ASP A 113 -6.10 -24.26 2.04
C ASP A 113 -5.36 -23.12 1.33
N ASP A 114 -5.82 -22.69 0.15
CA ASP A 114 -5.23 -21.58 -0.58
C ASP A 114 -5.39 -20.27 0.17
N MET A 115 -6.54 -20.04 0.80
CA MET A 115 -6.77 -18.84 1.63
C MET A 115 -5.82 -18.82 2.84
N LYS A 116 -5.61 -19.96 3.48
CA LYS A 116 -4.67 -20.06 4.59
C LYS A 116 -3.24 -19.71 4.16
N MET A 117 -2.83 -20.20 3.00
CA MET A 117 -1.51 -19.88 2.43
C MET A 117 -1.42 -18.42 2.02
N ALA A 118 -2.47 -17.88 1.40
CA ALA A 118 -2.51 -16.47 0.98
C ALA A 118 -2.37 -15.53 2.19
N LYS A 119 -3.03 -15.84 3.31
CA LYS A 119 -2.92 -15.07 4.55
C LYS A 119 -1.51 -15.10 5.14
N ARG A 120 -0.81 -16.21 5.01
CA ARG A 120 0.61 -16.31 5.41
C ARG A 120 1.49 -15.40 4.56
N PHE A 121 1.27 -15.37 3.25
CA PHE A 121 2.00 -14.46 2.36
C PHE A 121 1.71 -12.99 2.68
N ALA A 122 0.45 -12.63 2.93
CA ALA A 122 0.08 -11.27 3.32
C ALA A 122 0.79 -10.85 4.60
N LYS A 123 0.87 -11.74 5.59
CA LYS A 123 1.60 -11.50 6.83
C LYS A 123 3.10 -11.32 6.59
N LEU A 124 3.67 -12.14 5.72
CA LEU A 124 5.08 -12.02 5.35
C LEU A 124 5.38 -10.67 4.67
N TYR A 125 4.50 -10.24 3.76
CA TYR A 125 4.65 -8.94 3.08
C TYR A 125 4.56 -7.78 4.07
N TYR A 126 3.63 -7.85 5.03
CA TYR A 126 3.54 -6.86 6.09
C TYR A 126 4.84 -6.76 6.87
N TRP A 127 5.40 -7.88 7.31
CA TRP A 127 6.65 -7.87 8.05
C TRP A 127 7.83 -7.39 7.20
N SER A 128 7.82 -7.67 5.91
CA SER A 128 8.86 -7.17 5.00
C SER A 128 8.89 -5.65 4.95
N VAL A 129 7.72 -4.99 4.88
CA VAL A 129 7.68 -3.52 4.88
C VAL A 129 7.98 -2.95 6.26
N ARG A 130 7.62 -3.65 7.36
CA ARG A 130 7.99 -3.21 8.71
C ARG A 130 9.49 -3.23 8.94
N VAL A 131 10.16 -4.28 8.51
CA VAL A 131 11.60 -4.46 8.72
C VAL A 131 12.42 -3.61 7.72
N GLY A 132 12.05 -3.63 6.45
CA GLY A 132 12.85 -3.02 5.38
C GLY A 132 12.41 -1.63 4.94
N GLY A 133 11.26 -1.15 5.38
CA GLY A 133 10.63 0.04 4.82
C GLY A 133 11.06 1.39 5.40
N SER A 134 11.71 1.42 6.56
CA SER A 134 11.96 2.68 7.27
C SER A 134 12.73 3.72 6.46
N LYS A 135 13.67 3.29 5.65
CA LYS A 135 14.49 4.19 4.81
C LYS A 135 13.77 4.69 3.56
N HIS A 136 12.65 4.08 3.20
CA HIS A 136 11.88 4.45 2.01
C HIS A 136 10.73 5.39 2.31
N CYS A 137 10.36 5.55 3.58
CA CYS A 137 9.30 6.46 3.99
C CYS A 137 9.85 7.88 4.09
N VAL A 138 9.30 8.80 3.31
CA VAL A 138 9.72 10.21 3.29
C VAL A 138 9.46 10.86 4.64
N LYS A 139 10.42 11.63 5.11
CA LYS A 139 10.29 12.36 6.38
C LYS A 139 9.42 13.61 6.29
#